data_b5ccfdebfc437e63fed5a667fff72cf2
#
_entry.id   b5ccfdebfc437e63fed5a667fff72cf2
#
_cell.length_a   1.000
_cell.length_b   1.000
_cell.length_c   1.000
_cell.angle_alpha   90.00
_cell.angle_beta   90.00
_cell.angle_gamma   90.00
#
_symmetry.space_group_name_H-M   'P 1'
#
loop_
_entity.id
_entity.type
_entity.pdbx_description
1 polymer ?
#
loop_
_entity_poly.entity_id
_entity_poly.type
_entity_poly.pdbx_seq_one_letter_code
_entity_poly.pdbx_strand_id
1 'polypeptide(L)'
;MSQTFTKSMARNIFYGGSFFFILVFLALTFDTNSALPERDNRDALNEEVALGKRVWEENNCIGCHTLLGEGAYFAPELGNVYKRFGSTEAIKGFIRSRPKEGIPGRRSMPQFNLSEEELNAV
;
A
#
# COMPACT_ATOMS: atom_id res chain seq x y z
N MET A 1 -17.68 49.33 -11.01
CA MET A 1 -16.38 49.61 -10.35
C MET A 1 -15.54 48.35 -10.44
N SER A 2 -14.50 48.36 -11.25
CA SER A 2 -13.57 47.22 -11.36
C SER A 2 -12.64 47.24 -10.13
N GLN A 3 -12.78 46.32 -9.22
CA GLN A 3 -11.83 46.17 -8.10
C GLN A 3 -10.52 45.59 -8.67
N THR A 4 -9.48 46.40 -8.68
CA THR A 4 -8.15 45.93 -9.10
C THR A 4 -7.54 45.07 -8.01
N PHE A 5 -7.16 43.85 -8.38
CA PHE A 5 -6.49 42.89 -7.50
C PHE A 5 -5.11 43.46 -7.08
N THR A 6 -4.89 43.69 -5.80
CA THR A 6 -3.68 44.32 -5.27
C THR A 6 -2.69 43.27 -4.71
N LYS A 7 -1.40 43.63 -4.61
CA LYS A 7 -0.38 42.78 -3.97
C LYS A 7 -0.72 42.43 -2.52
N SER A 8 -1.33 43.34 -1.78
CA SER A 8 -1.75 43.07 -0.39
C SER A 8 -2.89 42.09 -0.31
N MET A 9 -3.84 42.13 -1.24
CA MET A 9 -4.91 41.13 -1.33
C MET A 9 -4.32 39.77 -1.67
N ALA A 10 -3.45 39.69 -2.66
CA ALA A 10 -2.77 38.42 -3.00
C ALA A 10 -2.02 37.83 -1.80
N ARG A 11 -1.24 38.65 -1.12
CA ARG A 11 -0.49 38.23 0.08
C ARG A 11 -1.42 37.72 1.19
N ASN A 12 -2.49 38.46 1.49
CA ASN A 12 -3.40 38.10 2.56
C ASN A 12 -4.16 36.80 2.24
N ILE A 13 -4.58 36.60 0.97
CA ILE A 13 -5.20 35.37 0.51
C ILE A 13 -4.21 34.20 0.63
N PHE A 14 -2.97 34.39 0.20
CA PHE A 14 -1.94 33.38 0.26
C PHE A 14 -1.63 32.94 1.72
N TYR A 15 -1.30 33.90 2.58
CA TYR A 15 -0.98 33.58 3.97
C TYR A 15 -2.20 33.08 4.76
N GLY A 16 -3.37 33.69 4.57
CA GLY A 16 -4.60 33.26 5.23
C GLY A 16 -5.01 31.85 4.79
N GLY A 17 -4.97 31.56 3.50
CA GLY A 17 -5.24 30.23 2.96
C GLY A 17 -4.22 29.20 3.42
N SER A 18 -2.93 29.53 3.35
CA SER A 18 -1.87 28.62 3.84
C SER A 18 -2.02 28.30 5.32
N PHE A 19 -2.26 29.31 6.14
CA PHE A 19 -2.47 29.12 7.58
C PHE A 19 -3.69 28.25 7.87
N PHE A 20 -4.81 28.51 7.18
CA PHE A 20 -6.02 27.69 7.31
C PHE A 20 -5.75 26.22 6.98
N PHE A 21 -5.12 25.94 5.83
CA PHE A 21 -4.84 24.56 5.43
C PHE A 21 -3.81 23.87 6.31
N ILE A 22 -2.83 24.61 6.86
CA ILE A 22 -1.91 24.07 7.87
C ILE A 22 -2.69 23.63 9.13
N LEU A 23 -3.63 24.43 9.60
CA LEU A 23 -4.47 24.06 10.74
C LEU A 23 -5.33 22.84 10.47
N VAL A 24 -5.95 22.77 9.27
CA VAL A 24 -6.73 21.58 8.85
C VAL A 24 -5.83 20.36 8.78
N PHE A 25 -4.65 20.45 8.20
CA PHE A 25 -3.68 19.36 8.13
C PHE A 25 -3.29 18.85 9.53
N LEU A 26 -2.97 19.76 10.44
CA LEU A 26 -2.63 19.39 11.82
C LEU A 26 -3.81 18.73 12.54
N ALA A 27 -5.01 19.27 12.39
CA ALA A 27 -6.21 18.70 12.99
C ALA A 27 -6.47 17.27 12.50
N LEU A 28 -6.40 17.05 11.18
CA LEU A 28 -6.56 15.72 10.59
C LEU A 28 -5.41 14.76 10.99
N THR A 29 -4.18 15.27 11.14
CA THR A 29 -3.04 14.46 11.60
C THR A 29 -3.24 13.99 13.04
N PHE A 30 -3.68 14.87 13.93
CA PHE A 30 -3.97 14.50 15.32
C PHE A 30 -5.15 13.53 15.42
N ASP A 31 -6.22 13.76 14.63
CA ASP A 31 -7.37 12.85 14.56
C ASP A 31 -6.93 11.46 14.09
N THR A 32 -6.18 11.38 12.99
CA THR A 32 -5.64 10.13 12.48
C THR A 32 -4.76 9.42 13.52
N ASN A 33 -3.84 10.15 14.16
CA ASN A 33 -2.95 9.56 15.17
C ASN A 33 -3.73 9.02 16.39
N SER A 34 -4.83 9.63 16.76
CA SER A 34 -5.69 9.14 17.85
C SER A 34 -6.54 7.93 17.44
N ALA A 35 -6.93 7.83 16.17
CA ALA A 35 -7.75 6.73 15.65
C ALA A 35 -6.93 5.49 15.24
N LEU A 36 -5.62 5.64 14.95
CA LEU A 36 -4.76 4.54 14.51
C LEU A 36 -4.72 3.34 15.47
N PRO A 37 -4.55 3.51 16.81
CA PRO A 37 -4.46 2.38 17.73
C PRO A 37 -5.68 1.45 17.72
N GLU A 38 -6.86 1.99 17.37
CA GLU A 38 -8.10 1.21 17.29
C GLU A 38 -8.26 0.46 15.96
N ARG A 39 -7.47 0.84 14.94
CA ARG A 39 -7.64 0.36 13.56
C ARG A 39 -6.48 -0.48 13.05
N ASP A 40 -5.30 -0.34 13.61
CA ASP A 40 -4.07 -0.91 13.07
C ASP A 40 -3.78 -2.36 13.48
N ASN A 41 -4.61 -2.94 14.34
CA ASN A 41 -4.47 -4.34 14.77
C ASN A 41 -3.05 -4.68 15.29
N ARG A 42 -2.40 -3.75 16.00
CA ARG A 42 -1.00 -3.90 16.46
C ARG A 42 -0.73 -5.19 17.20
N ASP A 43 -1.71 -5.69 17.93
CA ASP A 43 -1.59 -6.92 18.70
C ASP A 43 -1.45 -8.16 17.79
N ALA A 44 -1.82 -8.05 16.52
CA ALA A 44 -1.63 -9.09 15.51
C ALA A 44 -0.26 -9.05 14.83
N LEU A 45 0.54 -7.98 15.04
CA LEU A 45 1.89 -7.86 14.48
C LEU A 45 2.84 -8.77 15.26
N ASN A 46 3.28 -9.82 14.60
CA ASN A 46 4.24 -10.80 15.11
C ASN A 46 5.42 -10.96 14.15
N GLU A 47 6.38 -11.82 14.49
CA GLU A 47 7.56 -12.07 13.66
C GLU A 47 7.22 -12.65 12.30
N GLU A 48 6.17 -13.46 12.19
CA GLU A 48 5.71 -14.03 10.93
C GLU A 48 5.17 -12.95 9.98
N VAL A 49 4.34 -12.04 10.48
CA VAL A 49 3.87 -10.87 9.70
C VAL A 49 5.05 -9.99 9.27
N ALA A 50 6.04 -9.77 10.15
CA ALA A 50 7.23 -9.02 9.82
C ALA A 50 8.10 -9.73 8.76
N LEU A 51 8.19 -11.06 8.81
CA LEU A 51 8.84 -11.86 7.79
C LEU A 51 8.10 -11.73 6.44
N GLY A 52 6.78 -11.87 6.44
CA GLY A 52 5.96 -11.73 5.24
C GLY A 52 6.17 -10.38 4.54
N LYS A 53 6.25 -9.30 5.33
CA LYS A 53 6.56 -7.98 4.81
C LYS A 53 7.96 -7.93 4.16
N ARG A 54 8.98 -8.51 4.78
CA ARG A 54 10.33 -8.59 4.19
C ARG A 54 10.34 -9.38 2.88
N VAL A 55 9.71 -10.56 2.86
CA VAL A 55 9.58 -11.38 1.65
C VAL A 55 8.90 -10.60 0.53
N TRP A 56 7.84 -9.86 0.84
CA TRP A 56 7.14 -8.99 -0.09
C TRP A 56 8.04 -7.91 -0.71
N GLU A 57 8.87 -7.27 0.12
CA GLU A 57 9.78 -6.21 -0.31
C GLU A 57 10.98 -6.76 -1.10
N GLU A 58 11.64 -7.81 -0.59
CA GLU A 58 12.82 -8.42 -1.22
C GLU A 58 12.54 -9.03 -2.59
N ASN A 59 11.34 -9.58 -2.76
CA ASN A 59 10.90 -10.13 -4.05
C ASN A 59 10.20 -9.09 -4.95
N ASN A 60 10.19 -7.82 -4.54
CA ASN A 60 9.58 -6.71 -5.28
C ASN A 60 8.13 -6.98 -5.74
N CYS A 61 7.33 -7.60 -4.89
CA CYS A 61 5.92 -7.89 -5.19
C CYS A 61 5.12 -6.61 -5.46
N ILE A 62 5.46 -5.53 -4.74
CA ILE A 62 4.89 -4.18 -4.92
C ILE A 62 5.13 -3.60 -6.32
N GLY A 63 6.18 -4.06 -7.01
CA GLY A 63 6.49 -3.63 -8.39
C GLY A 63 5.46 -4.10 -9.43
N CYS A 64 4.61 -5.04 -9.09
CA CYS A 64 3.53 -5.54 -9.96
C CYS A 64 2.15 -5.44 -9.29
N HIS A 65 2.07 -5.70 -8.00
CA HIS A 65 0.82 -5.74 -7.22
C HIS A 65 0.59 -4.49 -6.39
N THR A 66 -0.67 -4.21 -6.12
CA THR A 66 -1.09 -3.27 -5.07
C THR A 66 -1.56 -4.02 -3.83
N LEU A 67 -1.29 -3.41 -2.68
CA LEU A 67 -1.85 -3.80 -1.39
C LEU A 67 -2.45 -2.54 -0.74
N LEU A 68 -3.76 -2.53 -0.50
CA LEU A 68 -4.50 -1.41 0.08
C LEU A 68 -4.26 -0.06 -0.62
N GLY A 69 -4.09 -0.09 -1.93
CA GLY A 69 -3.88 1.11 -2.76
C GLY A 69 -2.42 1.51 -2.96
N GLU A 70 -1.48 0.88 -2.27
CA GLU A 70 -0.04 1.11 -2.49
C GLU A 70 0.56 0.07 -3.43
N GLY A 71 1.38 0.50 -4.37
CA GLY A 71 2.09 -0.35 -5.31
C GLY A 71 1.68 -0.14 -6.76
N ALA A 72 2.08 -1.09 -7.62
CA ALA A 72 1.81 -1.03 -9.06
C ALA A 72 0.47 -1.67 -9.42
N TYR A 73 -0.22 -1.09 -10.39
CA TYR A 73 -1.52 -1.57 -10.90
C TYR A 73 -1.38 -2.51 -12.10
N PHE A 74 -0.24 -3.15 -12.25
CA PHE A 74 0.02 -4.07 -13.34
C PHE A 74 -0.64 -5.45 -13.13
N ALA A 75 -0.64 -5.93 -11.89
CA ALA A 75 -1.23 -7.19 -11.46
C ALA A 75 -2.38 -6.94 -10.48
N PRO A 76 -3.19 -7.96 -10.16
CA PRO A 76 -4.33 -7.78 -9.27
C PRO A 76 -3.95 -7.24 -7.88
N GLU A 77 -4.83 -6.45 -7.31
CA GLU A 77 -4.77 -6.00 -5.92
C GLU A 77 -4.90 -7.21 -4.97
N LEU A 78 -4.11 -7.25 -3.89
CA LEU A 78 -3.99 -8.42 -3.02
C LEU A 78 -4.66 -8.30 -1.64
N GLY A 79 -5.18 -7.15 -1.25
CA GLY A 79 -5.85 -6.97 0.05
C GLY A 79 -7.01 -7.94 0.32
N ASN A 80 -7.66 -8.46 -0.74
CA ASN A 80 -8.73 -9.44 -0.65
C ASN A 80 -8.37 -10.79 -1.30
N VAL A 81 -7.10 -11.10 -1.45
CA VAL A 81 -6.65 -12.32 -2.15
C VAL A 81 -7.18 -13.60 -1.50
N TYR A 82 -7.18 -13.66 -0.17
CA TYR A 82 -7.71 -14.79 0.57
C TYR A 82 -9.19 -15.07 0.25
N LYS A 83 -10.03 -14.02 0.20
CA LYS A 83 -11.45 -14.18 -0.20
C LYS A 83 -11.63 -14.71 -1.60
N ARG A 84 -10.73 -14.34 -2.53
CA ARG A 84 -10.79 -14.79 -3.93
C ARG A 84 -10.37 -16.26 -4.09
N PHE A 85 -9.33 -16.68 -3.36
CA PHE A 85 -8.80 -18.04 -3.45
C PHE A 85 -9.49 -19.03 -2.49
N GLY A 86 -10.07 -18.54 -1.41
CA GLY A 86 -10.79 -19.36 -0.41
C GLY A 86 -9.89 -20.11 0.56
N SER A 87 -8.58 -20.21 0.30
CA SER A 87 -7.63 -20.85 1.22
C SER A 87 -6.20 -20.37 0.98
N THR A 88 -5.38 -20.44 2.03
CA THR A 88 -3.93 -20.17 1.96
C THR A 88 -3.21 -21.18 1.08
N GLU A 89 -3.60 -22.45 1.12
CA GLU A 89 -3.01 -23.51 0.30
C GLU A 89 -3.22 -23.27 -1.20
N ALA A 90 -4.38 -22.74 -1.59
CA ALA A 90 -4.62 -22.36 -2.98
C ALA A 90 -3.71 -21.21 -3.43
N ILE A 91 -3.47 -20.21 -2.56
CA ILE A 91 -2.56 -19.09 -2.83
C ILE A 91 -1.13 -19.59 -2.97
N LYS A 92 -0.64 -20.41 -2.03
CA LYS A 92 0.70 -21.01 -2.08
C LYS A 92 0.88 -21.88 -3.33
N GLY A 93 -0.11 -22.70 -3.65
CA GLY A 93 -0.13 -23.53 -4.86
C GLY A 93 -0.02 -22.67 -6.13
N PHE A 94 -0.73 -21.53 -6.16
CA PHE A 94 -0.65 -20.59 -7.27
C PHE A 94 0.76 -20.00 -7.40
N ILE A 95 1.38 -19.53 -6.30
CA ILE A 95 2.73 -18.96 -6.31
C ILE A 95 3.74 -19.99 -6.81
N ARG A 96 3.70 -21.24 -6.31
CA ARG A 96 4.58 -22.33 -6.72
C ARG A 96 4.39 -22.77 -8.16
N SER A 97 3.19 -22.66 -8.70
CA SER A 97 2.86 -23.09 -10.06
C SER A 97 3.34 -22.13 -11.15
N ARG A 98 3.93 -21.01 -10.78
CA ARG A 98 4.40 -20.04 -11.78
C ARG A 98 5.59 -20.57 -12.58
N PRO A 99 5.65 -20.31 -13.90
CA PRO A 99 6.80 -20.69 -14.72
C PRO A 99 8.04 -19.91 -14.29
N LYS A 100 9.20 -20.60 -14.22
CA LYS A 100 10.47 -20.01 -13.76
C LYS A 100 10.87 -18.76 -14.53
N GLU A 101 10.65 -18.76 -15.83
CA GLU A 101 11.04 -17.68 -16.74
C GLU A 101 9.86 -16.79 -17.14
N GLY A 102 8.72 -16.92 -16.45
CA GLY A 102 7.50 -16.25 -16.84
C GLY A 102 6.87 -16.85 -18.10
N ILE A 103 5.96 -16.11 -18.73
CA ILE A 103 5.30 -16.53 -19.98
C ILE A 103 5.91 -15.75 -21.13
N PRO A 104 6.49 -16.42 -22.15
CA PRO A 104 7.09 -15.74 -23.28
C PRO A 104 6.13 -14.76 -23.97
N GLY A 105 6.65 -13.61 -24.36
CA GLY A 105 5.91 -12.59 -25.09
C GLY A 105 4.97 -11.70 -24.26
N ARG A 106 4.87 -11.92 -22.95
CA ARG A 106 4.11 -11.04 -22.04
C ARG A 106 4.72 -10.99 -20.64
N ARG A 107 4.53 -9.86 -19.97
CA ARG A 107 4.87 -9.75 -18.55
C ARG A 107 3.93 -10.66 -17.75
N SER A 108 4.48 -11.49 -16.91
CA SER A 108 3.74 -12.41 -16.03
C SER A 108 4.47 -12.56 -14.70
N MET A 109 3.76 -12.99 -13.67
CA MET A 109 4.36 -13.30 -12.38
C MET A 109 5.39 -14.43 -12.56
N PRO A 110 6.66 -14.22 -12.18
CA PRO A 110 7.67 -15.28 -12.22
C PRO A 110 7.47 -16.25 -11.05
N GLN A 111 8.15 -17.38 -11.08
CA GLN A 111 8.25 -18.25 -9.91
C GLN A 111 9.27 -17.66 -8.93
N PHE A 112 8.86 -17.56 -7.66
CA PHE A 112 9.75 -17.24 -6.56
C PHE A 112 10.12 -18.55 -5.83
N ASN A 113 11.41 -18.76 -5.54
CA ASN A 113 11.88 -19.95 -4.81
C ASN A 113 11.76 -19.72 -3.28
N LEU A 114 10.54 -19.43 -2.83
CA LEU A 114 10.26 -19.19 -1.41
C LEU A 114 10.25 -20.51 -0.64
N SER A 115 10.86 -20.50 0.54
CA SER A 115 10.75 -21.58 1.52
C SER A 115 9.30 -21.72 2.03
N GLU A 116 9.01 -22.81 2.75
CA GLU A 116 7.69 -23.00 3.37
C GLU A 116 7.38 -21.91 4.40
N GLU A 117 8.39 -21.48 5.15
CA GLU A 117 8.27 -20.42 6.14
C GLU A 117 7.92 -19.08 5.48
N GLU A 118 8.63 -18.72 4.42
CA GLU A 118 8.37 -17.49 3.64
C GLU A 118 7.00 -17.52 2.95
N LEU A 119 6.58 -18.68 2.42
CA LEU A 119 5.27 -18.86 1.82
C LEU A 119 4.12 -18.80 2.83
N ASN A 120 4.38 -19.19 4.08
CA ASN A 120 3.39 -19.04 5.15
C ASN A 120 3.26 -17.58 5.59
N ALA A 121 4.37 -16.86 5.59
CA ALA A 121 4.47 -15.52 6.11
C ALA A 121 3.94 -14.46 5.13
N VAL A 122 4.14 -14.63 3.81
CA VAL A 122 3.75 -13.68 2.78
C VAL A 122 2.31 -13.90 2.31
#